data_c9f657ca28655adb291ed9619d86e545
#
_entry.id   c9f657ca28655adb291ed9619d86e545
#
_cell.length_a   1.000
_cell.length_b   1.000
_cell.length_c   1.000
_cell.angle_alpha   90.00
_cell.angle_beta   90.00
_cell.angle_gamma   90.00
#
_symmetry.space_group_name_H-M   'P 1'
#
loop_
_entity.id
_entity.type
_entity.pdbx_description
1 polymer ?
#
loop_
_entity_poly.entity_id
_entity_poly.type
_entity_poly.pdbx_seq_one_letter_code
_entity_poly.pdbx_strand_id
1 'polypeptide(L)'
;MWSHRRAACGLALGLALALAPLAAGGQPLVPKEPGAFDAKPKTPRLHFEVTVLHASPSPGGIDPGAERFDRLLRDTVRYESLRVVKAKQRKVKLNEVERVTLPTGEDFRFRPIDAGERGVLVSVDWRRTARGDFRLPRGKPLILGGQPYEDGQLVVILEAE
;
A
#
# COMPACT_ATOMS: atom_id res chain seq x y z
N MET A 1 10.59 -41.71 38.08
CA MET A 1 10.82 -43.18 37.94
C MET A 1 11.36 -43.43 36.56
N TRP A 2 12.50 -44.07 36.56
CA TRP A 2 13.30 -44.71 35.53
C TRP A 2 14.14 -43.76 34.65
N SER A 3 15.41 -43.64 34.87
CA SER A 3 16.53 -44.57 35.11
C SER A 3 17.31 -44.90 33.82
N HIS A 4 18.55 -44.35 33.78
CA HIS A 4 19.85 -44.98 33.45
C HIS A 4 20.03 -45.66 32.06
N ARG A 5 21.14 -45.42 31.36
CA ARG A 5 22.52 -45.97 31.51
C ARG A 5 23.38 -45.38 30.39
N ARG A 6 24.54 -44.77 30.59
CA ARG A 6 25.90 -45.30 30.74
C ARG A 6 26.35 -46.32 29.70
N ALA A 7 27.43 -45.97 28.98
CA ALA A 7 28.69 -46.69 28.75
C ALA A 7 29.44 -45.95 27.64
N ALA A 8 30.58 -45.41 27.75
CA ALA A 8 31.91 -45.84 28.13
C ALA A 8 32.76 -46.42 26.99
N CYS A 9 33.95 -45.81 26.85
CA CYS A 9 35.25 -46.33 26.43
C CYS A 9 35.56 -46.59 24.96
N GLY A 10 36.67 -46.01 24.56
CA GLY A 10 37.45 -46.37 23.36
C GLY A 10 38.62 -45.43 23.13
N LEU A 11 39.69 -45.61 23.94
CA LEU A 11 41.03 -45.07 23.68
C LEU A 11 41.62 -45.76 22.46
N ALA A 12 42.15 -45.01 21.50
CA ALA A 12 43.21 -45.52 20.62
C ALA A 12 44.16 -44.38 20.25
N LEU A 13 45.36 -44.52 20.79
CA LEU A 13 46.57 -43.79 20.52
C LEU A 13 47.05 -44.11 19.09
N GLY A 14 47.26 -43.10 18.26
CA GLY A 14 47.88 -43.22 16.94
C GLY A 14 48.74 -42.00 16.64
N LEU A 15 50.00 -42.06 17.05
CA LEU A 15 51.04 -41.08 16.76
C LEU A 15 51.56 -41.33 15.34
N ALA A 16 51.25 -40.44 14.40
CA ALA A 16 51.89 -40.39 13.08
C ALA A 16 52.39 -38.98 12.80
N LEU A 17 53.71 -38.86 12.98
CA LEU A 17 54.50 -37.67 12.60
C LEU A 17 54.64 -37.69 11.07
N ALA A 18 54.02 -36.75 10.36
CA ALA A 18 54.30 -36.48 8.96
C ALA A 18 54.67 -35.01 8.79
N LEU A 19 55.95 -34.80 8.53
CA LEU A 19 56.43 -33.53 8.01
C LEU A 19 55.80 -33.29 6.64
N ALA A 20 55.17 -32.17 6.47
CA ALA A 20 54.77 -31.64 5.16
C ALA A 20 55.36 -30.23 4.97
N PRO A 21 55.81 -29.91 3.74
CA PRO A 21 56.58 -28.70 3.49
C PRO A 21 55.68 -27.45 3.47
N LEU A 22 56.25 -26.33 3.96
CA LEU A 22 55.72 -24.98 3.79
C LEU A 22 55.65 -24.63 2.29
N ALA A 23 54.45 -24.65 1.74
CA ALA A 23 54.16 -23.93 0.50
C ALA A 23 53.52 -22.59 0.88
N ALA A 24 54.35 -21.56 0.82
CA ALA A 24 53.88 -20.17 0.89
C ALA A 24 53.08 -19.82 -0.38
N GLY A 25 51.81 -20.16 -0.38
CA GLY A 25 50.85 -19.70 -1.40
C GLY A 25 50.20 -18.41 -0.91
N GLY A 26 50.82 -17.26 -1.20
CA GLY A 26 50.18 -15.97 -1.02
C GLY A 26 48.94 -15.91 -1.93
N GLN A 27 47.78 -15.99 -1.36
CA GLN A 27 46.55 -15.63 -2.07
C GLN A 27 46.59 -14.15 -2.33
N PRO A 28 46.40 -13.71 -3.60
CA PRO A 28 46.24 -12.30 -3.88
C PRO A 28 44.99 -11.81 -3.17
N LEU A 29 45.16 -10.87 -2.23
CA LEU A 29 44.07 -10.11 -1.65
C LEU A 29 43.37 -9.38 -2.81
N VAL A 30 42.25 -9.95 -3.28
CA VAL A 30 41.34 -9.24 -4.18
C VAL A 30 40.86 -8.04 -3.39
N PRO A 31 41.10 -6.81 -3.82
CA PRO A 31 40.53 -5.65 -3.15
C PRO A 31 39.00 -5.79 -3.25
N LYS A 32 38.35 -5.93 -2.11
CA LYS A 32 36.89 -5.84 -2.02
C LYS A 32 36.52 -4.43 -2.42
N GLU A 33 36.05 -4.26 -3.65
CA GLU A 33 35.52 -2.99 -4.11
C GLU A 33 34.43 -2.50 -3.14
N PRO A 34 34.64 -1.36 -2.47
CA PRO A 34 33.59 -0.74 -1.68
C PRO A 34 32.69 0.04 -2.64
N GLY A 35 31.60 -0.53 -3.08
CA GLY A 35 30.71 0.29 -3.88
C GLY A 35 29.64 -0.36 -4.73
N ALA A 36 28.86 -1.29 -4.20
CA ALA A 36 27.69 -1.74 -4.96
C ALA A 36 26.46 -2.11 -4.11
N PHE A 37 26.38 -1.77 -2.84
CA PHE A 37 25.28 -2.22 -1.99
C PHE A 37 24.46 -1.12 -1.32
N ASP A 38 24.43 0.10 -1.85
CA ASP A 38 23.56 1.16 -1.31
C ASP A 38 22.56 1.74 -2.29
N ALA A 39 22.17 1.00 -3.32
CA ALA A 39 20.94 1.31 -4.01
C ALA A 39 19.78 0.71 -3.20
N LYS A 40 19.37 1.38 -2.11
CA LYS A 40 18.12 1.09 -1.42
C LYS A 40 17.03 0.97 -2.49
N PRO A 41 16.35 -0.18 -2.63
CA PRO A 41 15.38 -0.36 -3.69
C PRO A 41 14.35 0.76 -3.58
N LYS A 42 14.26 1.59 -4.62
CA LYS A 42 13.26 2.66 -4.68
C LYS A 42 11.90 1.97 -4.70
N THR A 43 11.25 1.90 -3.55
CA THR A 43 9.88 1.37 -3.46
C THR A 43 9.02 2.13 -4.46
N PRO A 44 8.38 1.45 -5.41
CA PRO A 44 7.57 2.11 -6.42
C PRO A 44 6.48 2.93 -5.75
N ARG A 45 6.26 4.14 -6.23
CA ARG A 45 5.17 4.98 -5.79
C ARG A 45 3.98 4.76 -6.72
N LEU A 46 2.84 4.51 -6.13
CA LEU A 46 1.56 4.38 -6.82
C LEU A 46 0.92 5.75 -6.93
N HIS A 47 0.34 6.04 -8.07
CA HIS A 47 -0.39 7.29 -8.29
C HIS A 47 -1.86 7.06 -7.98
N PHE A 48 -2.43 7.97 -7.21
CA PHE A 48 -3.84 7.99 -6.86
C PHE A 48 -4.45 9.34 -7.17
N GLU A 49 -5.65 9.34 -7.71
CA GLU A 49 -6.52 10.50 -7.76
C GLU A 49 -7.62 10.32 -6.71
N VAL A 50 -7.80 11.33 -5.87
CA VAL A 50 -8.88 11.39 -4.86
C VAL A 50 -9.77 12.56 -5.21
N THR A 51 -11.00 12.27 -5.63
CA THR A 51 -12.02 13.29 -5.92
C THR A 51 -13.12 13.22 -4.88
N VAL A 52 -13.41 14.35 -4.25
CA VAL A 52 -14.50 14.51 -3.30
C VAL A 52 -15.60 15.29 -3.96
N LEU A 53 -16.77 14.67 -4.05
CA LEU A 53 -17.97 15.28 -4.65
C LEU A 53 -18.99 15.57 -3.56
N HIS A 54 -19.76 16.63 -3.76
CA HIS A 54 -21.01 16.93 -3.05
C HIS A 54 -22.18 16.60 -3.97
N ALA A 55 -22.96 15.63 -3.57
CA ALA A 55 -24.19 15.23 -4.23
C ALA A 55 -25.40 15.79 -3.46
N SER A 56 -26.13 16.74 -4.05
CA SER A 56 -27.27 17.41 -3.41
C SER A 56 -28.56 17.16 -4.16
N PRO A 57 -29.69 16.99 -3.45
CA PRO A 57 -31.01 16.92 -4.06
C PRO A 57 -31.54 18.29 -4.55
N SER A 58 -30.83 19.38 -4.22
CA SER A 58 -31.19 20.73 -4.67
C SER A 58 -30.81 20.97 -6.12
N PRO A 59 -31.62 21.71 -6.89
CA PRO A 59 -31.29 22.05 -8.26
C PRO A 59 -29.95 22.80 -8.37
N GLY A 60 -29.08 22.42 -9.32
CA GLY A 60 -27.78 23.08 -9.45
C GLY A 60 -26.93 22.59 -10.62
N GLY A 61 -27.29 21.48 -11.23
CA GLY A 61 -26.53 20.91 -12.35
C GLY A 61 -25.30 20.13 -11.93
N ILE A 62 -24.53 19.71 -12.92
CA ILE A 62 -23.35 18.85 -12.75
C ILE A 62 -22.10 19.60 -13.15
N ASP A 63 -21.13 19.68 -12.25
CA ASP A 63 -19.82 20.26 -12.55
C ASP A 63 -19.11 19.49 -13.67
N PRO A 64 -18.42 20.15 -14.60
CA PRO A 64 -17.66 19.48 -15.67
C PRO A 64 -16.67 18.43 -15.14
N GLY A 65 -16.02 18.69 -13.99
CA GLY A 65 -15.13 17.72 -13.34
C GLY A 65 -15.81 16.50 -12.72
N ALA A 66 -17.14 16.57 -12.54
CA ALA A 66 -17.95 15.49 -11.98
C ALA A 66 -18.70 14.67 -13.06
N GLU A 67 -18.81 15.17 -14.29
CA GLU A 67 -19.57 14.54 -15.38
C GLU A 67 -19.15 13.08 -15.63
N ARG A 68 -17.85 12.79 -15.56
CA ARG A 68 -17.32 11.43 -15.76
C ARG A 68 -17.85 10.42 -14.74
N PHE A 69 -18.29 10.88 -13.58
CA PHE A 69 -18.83 10.07 -12.50
C PHE A 69 -20.36 10.04 -12.45
N ASP A 70 -21.03 10.94 -13.16
CA ASP A 70 -22.49 11.08 -13.14
C ASP A 70 -23.19 9.74 -13.43
N ARG A 71 -22.80 9.07 -14.51
CA ARG A 71 -23.40 7.79 -14.89
C ARG A 71 -23.21 6.70 -13.83
N LEU A 72 -22.05 6.67 -13.16
CA LEU A 72 -21.74 5.68 -12.14
C LEU A 72 -22.47 5.95 -10.82
N LEU A 73 -22.79 7.21 -10.54
CA LEU A 73 -23.42 7.63 -9.29
C LEU A 73 -24.94 7.58 -9.34
N ARG A 74 -25.57 7.80 -10.50
CA ARG A 74 -27.03 7.84 -10.66
C ARG A 74 -27.75 6.60 -10.16
N ASP A 75 -27.12 5.43 -10.29
CA ASP A 75 -27.73 4.17 -9.85
C ASP A 75 -27.65 3.97 -8.33
N THR A 76 -26.77 4.71 -7.65
CA THR A 76 -26.47 4.50 -6.22
C THR A 76 -26.86 5.68 -5.34
N VAL A 77 -26.78 6.90 -5.88
CA VAL A 77 -27.01 8.14 -5.13
C VAL A 77 -28.08 8.97 -5.85
N ARG A 78 -29.04 9.45 -5.09
CA ARG A 78 -30.06 10.39 -5.63
C ARG A 78 -29.56 11.81 -5.46
N TYR A 79 -29.47 12.57 -6.55
CA TYR A 79 -29.08 13.97 -6.56
C TYR A 79 -29.62 14.68 -7.80
N GLU A 80 -29.75 16.00 -7.73
CA GLU A 80 -30.04 16.88 -8.85
C GLU A 80 -28.84 17.78 -9.18
N SER A 81 -27.91 17.92 -8.23
CA SER A 81 -26.63 18.59 -8.46
C SER A 81 -25.45 17.78 -7.96
N LEU A 82 -24.32 17.87 -8.68
CA LEU A 82 -23.09 17.17 -8.37
C LEU A 82 -21.92 18.15 -8.54
N ARG A 83 -21.26 18.51 -7.44
CA ARG A 83 -20.17 19.48 -7.42
C ARG A 83 -18.86 18.85 -6.97
N VAL A 84 -17.76 19.20 -7.61
CA VAL A 84 -16.42 18.85 -7.16
C VAL A 84 -16.01 19.78 -6.01
N VAL A 85 -15.92 19.23 -4.80
CA VAL A 85 -15.50 20.01 -3.63
C VAL A 85 -13.97 19.98 -3.50
N LYS A 86 -13.37 18.86 -3.86
CA LYS A 86 -11.92 18.69 -3.79
C LYS A 86 -11.44 17.62 -4.77
N ALA A 87 -10.35 17.90 -5.46
CA ALA A 87 -9.64 16.91 -6.26
C ALA A 87 -8.14 16.98 -5.93
N LYS A 88 -7.52 15.83 -5.69
CA LYS A 88 -6.09 15.74 -5.35
C LYS A 88 -5.44 14.51 -5.95
N GLN A 89 -4.29 14.71 -6.57
CA GLN A 89 -3.40 13.62 -6.97
C GLN A 89 -2.38 13.35 -5.86
N ARG A 90 -2.11 12.08 -5.61
CA ARG A 90 -1.20 11.61 -4.57
C ARG A 90 -0.26 10.53 -5.10
N LYS A 91 0.99 10.58 -4.64
CA LYS A 91 2.01 9.57 -4.90
C LYS A 91 2.33 8.87 -3.59
N VAL A 92 1.82 7.66 -3.41
CA VAL A 92 1.85 6.93 -2.15
C VAL A 92 2.66 5.65 -2.31
N LYS A 93 3.51 5.32 -1.36
CA LYS A 93 4.24 4.05 -1.35
C LYS A 93 3.34 2.94 -0.80
N LEU A 94 3.69 1.69 -1.10
CA LEU A 94 3.07 0.54 -0.42
C LEU A 94 3.24 0.67 1.09
N ASN A 95 2.17 0.38 1.82
CA ASN A 95 2.06 0.45 3.27
C ASN A 95 2.16 1.87 3.89
N GLU A 96 2.27 2.91 3.09
CA GLU A 96 2.20 4.30 3.53
C GLU A 96 0.73 4.74 3.67
N VAL A 97 0.40 5.38 4.79
CA VAL A 97 -0.95 5.93 5.01
C VAL A 97 -1.02 7.33 4.44
N GLU A 98 -1.89 7.54 3.48
CA GLU A 98 -2.24 8.86 2.97
C GLU A 98 -3.53 9.35 3.63
N ARG A 99 -3.61 10.67 3.82
CA ARG A 99 -4.73 11.34 4.47
C ARG A 99 -5.23 12.50 3.61
N VAL A 100 -6.53 12.55 3.43
CA VAL A 100 -7.23 13.65 2.78
C VAL A 100 -8.27 14.21 3.73
N THR A 101 -8.08 15.44 4.19
CA THR A 101 -9.07 16.13 5.03
C THR A 101 -10.25 16.55 4.16
N LEU A 102 -11.44 16.14 4.55
CA LEU A 102 -12.71 16.42 3.90
C LEU A 102 -13.26 17.80 4.32
N PRO A 103 -14.24 18.34 3.58
CA PRO A 103 -14.90 19.62 3.94
C PRO A 103 -15.55 19.60 5.32
N THR A 104 -15.97 18.43 5.81
CA THR A 104 -16.51 18.24 7.16
C THR A 104 -15.47 18.36 8.28
N GLY A 105 -14.18 18.51 7.95
CA GLY A 105 -13.07 18.46 8.90
C GLY A 105 -12.62 17.05 9.28
N GLU A 106 -13.32 16.01 8.82
CA GLU A 106 -12.90 14.63 9.02
C GLU A 106 -11.83 14.21 8.01
N ASP A 107 -11.08 13.16 8.36
CA ASP A 107 -10.06 12.61 7.50
C ASP A 107 -10.55 11.35 6.78
N PHE A 108 -10.42 11.34 5.48
CA PHE A 108 -10.41 10.14 4.67
C PHE A 108 -8.98 9.60 4.61
N ARG A 109 -8.75 8.38 5.06
CA ARG A 109 -7.43 7.73 5.07
C ARG A 109 -7.45 6.53 4.18
N PHE A 110 -6.37 6.34 3.44
CA PHE A 110 -6.18 5.12 2.67
C PHE A 110 -4.71 4.70 2.67
N ARG A 111 -4.48 3.41 2.51
CA ARG A 111 -3.16 2.80 2.52
C ARG A 111 -3.10 1.71 1.46
N PRO A 112 -2.27 1.84 0.43
CA PRO A 112 -2.03 0.75 -0.51
C PRO A 112 -1.32 -0.40 0.20
N ILE A 113 -1.88 -1.61 0.12
CA ILE A 113 -1.34 -2.81 0.78
C ILE A 113 -0.57 -3.66 -0.22
N ASP A 114 -1.13 -3.81 -1.42
CA ASP A 114 -0.59 -4.66 -2.48
C ASP A 114 -0.88 -4.04 -3.85
N ALA A 115 0.02 -4.27 -4.80
CA ALA A 115 -0.13 -3.82 -6.18
C ALA A 115 0.30 -4.93 -7.14
N GLY A 116 -0.58 -5.33 -8.03
CA GLY A 116 -0.33 -6.40 -8.98
C GLY A 116 -1.16 -6.26 -10.26
N GLU A 117 -1.20 -7.32 -11.06
CA GLU A 117 -1.92 -7.34 -12.33
C GLU A 117 -3.42 -7.06 -12.19
N ARG A 118 -4.01 -7.49 -11.10
CA ARG A 118 -5.44 -7.30 -10.79
C ARG A 118 -5.77 -5.93 -10.20
N GLY A 119 -4.82 -4.99 -10.19
CA GLY A 119 -4.96 -3.67 -9.61
C GLY A 119 -4.34 -3.54 -8.22
N VAL A 120 -4.73 -2.51 -7.49
CA VAL A 120 -4.18 -2.16 -6.18
C VAL A 120 -5.16 -2.56 -5.08
N LEU A 121 -4.67 -3.28 -4.05
CA LEU A 121 -5.43 -3.52 -2.82
C LEU A 121 -5.19 -2.35 -1.88
N VAL A 122 -6.25 -1.68 -1.46
CA VAL A 122 -6.19 -0.48 -0.63
C VAL A 122 -7.03 -0.68 0.63
N SER A 123 -6.42 -0.46 1.79
CA SER A 123 -7.15 -0.33 3.04
C SER A 123 -7.68 1.08 3.17
N VAL A 124 -8.96 1.23 3.44
CA VAL A 124 -9.66 2.50 3.61
C VAL A 124 -10.17 2.63 5.03
N ASP A 125 -10.01 3.80 5.61
CA ASP A 125 -10.61 4.19 6.89
C ASP A 125 -11.23 5.59 6.74
N TRP A 126 -12.53 5.61 6.56
CA TRP A 126 -13.36 6.81 6.60
C TRP A 126 -14.36 6.66 7.74
N ARG A 127 -14.13 7.40 8.81
CA ARG A 127 -14.89 7.29 10.05
C ARG A 127 -16.40 7.32 9.78
N ARG A 128 -17.13 6.36 10.36
CA ARG A 128 -18.59 6.19 10.28
C ARG A 128 -19.17 5.93 8.89
N THR A 129 -18.37 5.95 7.83
CA THR A 129 -18.86 5.81 6.46
C THR A 129 -18.36 4.53 5.80
N ALA A 130 -17.05 4.30 5.79
CA ALA A 130 -16.48 3.12 5.16
C ALA A 130 -15.17 2.70 5.82
N ARG A 131 -15.04 1.40 6.12
CA ARG A 131 -13.80 0.81 6.59
C ARG A 131 -13.66 -0.58 6.00
N GLY A 132 -12.49 -0.87 5.45
CA GLY A 132 -12.20 -2.20 4.89
C GLY A 132 -11.10 -2.15 3.84
N ASP A 133 -10.85 -3.32 3.27
CA ASP A 133 -9.86 -3.49 2.21
C ASP A 133 -10.59 -3.67 0.88
N PHE A 134 -10.27 -2.83 -0.08
CA PHE A 134 -10.89 -2.78 -1.39
C PHE A 134 -9.85 -3.00 -2.47
N ARG A 135 -10.20 -3.78 -3.49
CA ARG A 135 -9.36 -3.92 -4.67
C ARG A 135 -9.82 -2.95 -5.74
N LEU A 136 -8.91 -2.06 -6.13
CA LEU A 136 -9.10 -1.10 -7.20
C LEU A 136 -8.49 -1.68 -8.49
N PRO A 137 -9.30 -2.15 -9.43
CA PRO A 137 -8.81 -2.50 -10.75
C PRO A 137 -8.28 -1.24 -11.45
N ARG A 138 -7.27 -1.39 -12.29
CA ARG A 138 -6.73 -0.24 -13.04
C ARG A 138 -7.82 0.42 -13.88
N GLY A 139 -7.87 1.75 -13.83
CA GLY A 139 -8.83 2.55 -14.58
C GLY A 139 -10.29 2.42 -14.12
N LYS A 140 -10.55 1.81 -12.95
CA LYS A 140 -11.88 1.76 -12.35
C LYS A 140 -11.88 2.49 -11.02
N PRO A 141 -12.83 3.42 -10.81
CA PRO A 141 -12.96 4.14 -9.56
C PRO A 141 -13.54 3.26 -8.46
N LEU A 142 -13.06 3.44 -7.24
CA LEU A 142 -13.75 3.04 -6.01
C LEU A 142 -14.59 4.21 -5.54
N ILE A 143 -15.90 4.00 -5.44
CA ILE A 143 -16.85 5.02 -5.02
C ILE A 143 -17.27 4.70 -3.58
N LEU A 144 -17.09 5.66 -2.70
CA LEU A 144 -17.48 5.59 -1.29
C LEU A 144 -18.33 6.81 -0.98
N GLY A 145 -19.51 6.61 -0.40
CA GLY A 145 -20.42 7.71 -0.18
C GLY A 145 -21.31 7.54 1.03
N GLY A 146 -22.10 8.60 1.32
CA GLY A 146 -23.13 8.58 2.33
C GLY A 146 -22.86 9.41 3.57
N GLN A 147 -21.76 10.17 3.64
CA GLN A 147 -21.57 11.11 4.74
C GLN A 147 -22.44 12.37 4.53
N PRO A 148 -23.36 12.70 5.45
CA PRO A 148 -24.13 13.93 5.35
C PRO A 148 -23.25 15.18 5.28
N TYR A 149 -23.54 16.07 4.40
CA TYR A 149 -22.84 17.35 4.21
C TYR A 149 -23.76 18.38 3.58
N GLU A 150 -23.92 19.54 4.21
CA GLU A 150 -24.85 20.60 3.81
C GLU A 150 -26.27 20.02 3.59
N ASP A 151 -26.85 20.27 2.42
CA ASP A 151 -28.16 19.79 1.99
C ASP A 151 -28.13 18.40 1.31
N GLY A 152 -26.97 17.75 1.29
CA GLY A 152 -26.76 16.49 0.58
C GLY A 152 -25.77 15.57 1.29
N GLN A 153 -24.90 14.97 0.50
CA GLN A 153 -23.89 14.03 1.01
C GLN A 153 -22.57 14.14 0.26
N LEU A 154 -21.49 13.79 0.95
CA LEU A 154 -20.17 13.63 0.34
C LEU A 154 -20.03 12.24 -0.27
N VAL A 155 -19.40 12.22 -1.43
CA VAL A 155 -18.95 11.02 -2.13
C VAL A 155 -17.45 11.17 -2.38
N VAL A 156 -16.66 10.20 -1.94
CA VAL A 156 -15.23 10.12 -2.20
C VAL A 156 -14.98 9.10 -3.29
N ILE A 157 -14.27 9.49 -4.32
CA ILE A 157 -13.87 8.64 -5.43
C ILE A 157 -12.36 8.48 -5.37
N LEU A 158 -11.91 7.24 -5.35
CA LEU A 158 -10.50 6.87 -5.35
C LEU A 158 -10.17 6.09 -6.61
N GLU A 159 -9.21 6.58 -7.39
CA GLU A 159 -8.72 5.94 -8.61
C GLU A 159 -7.22 5.66 -8.45
N ALA A 160 -6.76 4.52 -8.96
CA ALA A 160 -5.35 4.16 -9.04
C ALA A 160 -4.92 4.11 -10.51
N GLU A 161 -3.81 4.80 -10.84
CA GLU A 161 -3.18 4.83 -12.16
C GLU A 161 -2.02 3.83 -12.26
#